data_dabf7017a8193d0109fdadd5f647a8d7
#
_entry.id   dabf7017a8193d0109fdadd5f647a8d7
#
_cell.length_a   1.000
_cell.length_b   1.000
_cell.length_c   1.000
_cell.angle_alpha   90.00
_cell.angle_beta   90.00
_cell.angle_gamma   90.00
#
_symmetry.space_group_name_H-M   'P 1'
#
loop_
_entity.id
_entity.type
_entity.pdbx_description
1 polymer ?
#
loop_
_entity_poly.entity_id
_entity_poly.type
_entity_poly.pdbx_seq_one_letter_code
_entity_poly.pdbx_strand_id
1 'polypeptide(L)'
;MKSEKPTAGTRLYALGFGLFLGLAILKFGNPVILDQKITPPASPAEFWTYAWPTHWGNWILLPLALTGAALGFMSKPRWPGTRRLWLLPLLWFGWQLLSATRTVDGNLTATTLWQFAGCLACYFLGALVLGRERAVHWLLAGVLAAFAFCLIKGINQRLFEFPQSCQLLVEGERSGWTNIPPEMFAEMKHDHVVINTNGVDAPNPAILAKFAKGRVNGTLVYPNALAGLILLLLPVSLVLAFNSTKRLRPLIRAAVVALTVFLGGSAFFWTGSKLGWLIALALGGSCLFRLQWPMRLKLATLTGILLIGLVIFAVRFHSYFAAGATSVGARFDYWHAAVETTVKHPLLGTGPGTFQRPYERLKSPKAEMARLAHNDYLEQFSDSGVAGGVFYAVWIVLSLATIGRHIWRASDPMTFALFAGLLGWFVQEFGEFCLYVPALAWTTFTVLGCLLALAGNQIDKSLTPGYSAPRK
;
A
#
# COMPACT_ATOMS: atom_id res chain seq x y z
N MET A 1 -4.32 -32.99 -14.58
CA MET A 1 -3.16 -33.03 -13.67
C MET A 1 -3.63 -32.64 -12.27
N LYS A 2 -3.45 -33.50 -11.26
CA LYS A 2 -3.73 -33.16 -9.87
C LYS A 2 -2.86 -31.95 -9.48
N SER A 3 -3.43 -30.89 -8.92
CA SER A 3 -2.69 -29.80 -8.32
C SER A 3 -1.70 -30.39 -7.32
N GLU A 4 -0.39 -30.31 -7.60
CA GLU A 4 0.63 -30.78 -6.67
C GLU A 4 0.46 -30.01 -5.37
N LYS A 5 0.25 -30.75 -4.29
CA LYS A 5 0.18 -30.14 -2.95
C LYS A 5 1.54 -29.51 -2.66
N PRO A 6 1.58 -28.24 -2.20
CA PRO A 6 2.86 -27.64 -1.82
C PRO A 6 3.54 -28.48 -0.76
N THR A 7 4.86 -28.65 -0.87
CA THR A 7 5.66 -29.36 0.13
C THR A 7 5.53 -28.71 1.51
N ALA A 8 5.85 -29.44 2.58
CA ALA A 8 5.87 -28.86 3.93
C ALA A 8 6.80 -27.64 3.98
N GLY A 9 7.98 -27.71 3.34
CA GLY A 9 8.93 -26.59 3.24
C GLY A 9 8.33 -25.36 2.55
N THR A 10 7.60 -25.53 1.44
CA THR A 10 6.94 -24.39 0.76
C THR A 10 5.86 -23.74 1.63
N ARG A 11 5.12 -24.52 2.43
CA ARG A 11 4.11 -23.98 3.34
C ARG A 11 4.73 -23.19 4.48
N LEU A 12 5.77 -23.73 5.09
CA LEU A 12 6.51 -23.09 6.18
C LEU A 12 7.15 -21.79 5.69
N TYR A 13 7.76 -21.83 4.49
CA TYR A 13 8.30 -20.64 3.85
C TYR A 13 7.23 -19.60 3.58
N ALA A 14 6.07 -19.98 3.04
CA ALA A 14 4.97 -19.06 2.76
C ALA A 14 4.44 -18.39 4.03
N LEU A 15 4.30 -19.13 5.12
CA LEU A 15 3.94 -18.59 6.43
C LEU A 15 5.02 -17.63 6.96
N GLY A 16 6.28 -18.02 6.93
CA GLY A 16 7.41 -17.19 7.38
C GLY A 16 7.53 -15.89 6.57
N PHE A 17 7.37 -15.97 5.24
CA PHE A 17 7.36 -14.81 4.38
C PHE A 17 6.12 -13.93 4.62
N GLY A 18 4.95 -14.52 4.89
CA GLY A 18 3.75 -13.80 5.29
C GLY A 18 3.90 -13.07 6.62
N LEU A 19 4.58 -13.68 7.59
CA LEU A 19 4.92 -13.03 8.86
C LEU A 19 5.91 -11.87 8.66
N PHE A 20 6.88 -12.02 7.76
CA PHE A 20 7.77 -10.92 7.37
C PHE A 20 7.02 -9.75 6.73
N LEU A 21 6.11 -10.01 5.79
CA LEU A 21 5.25 -8.95 5.22
C LEU A 21 4.33 -8.33 6.29
N GLY A 22 3.85 -9.13 7.22
CA GLY A 22 3.13 -8.66 8.40
C GLY A 22 4.00 -7.72 9.26
N LEU A 23 5.24 -8.13 9.54
CA LEU A 23 6.21 -7.27 10.22
C LEU A 23 6.46 -5.97 9.43
N ALA A 24 6.52 -6.04 8.10
CA ALA A 24 6.67 -4.86 7.27
C ALA A 24 5.49 -3.88 7.45
N ILE A 25 4.25 -4.37 7.51
CA ILE A 25 3.06 -3.56 7.80
C ILE A 25 3.18 -2.88 9.17
N LEU A 26 3.75 -3.56 10.16
CA LEU A 26 3.85 -3.03 11.51
C LEU A 26 5.01 -2.06 11.72
N LYS A 27 6.12 -2.23 10.98
CA LYS A 27 7.40 -1.55 11.29
C LYS A 27 7.99 -0.72 10.15
N PHE A 28 7.69 -1.03 8.88
CA PHE A 28 8.26 -0.34 7.71
C PHE A 28 7.21 0.48 6.96
N GLY A 29 6.37 1.19 7.71
CA GLY A 29 5.29 2.03 7.19
C GLY A 29 5.71 3.42 6.70
N ASN A 30 6.99 3.77 6.77
CA ASN A 30 7.54 5.05 6.30
C ASN A 30 8.06 4.94 4.86
N PRO A 31 8.01 6.02 4.07
CA PRO A 31 8.66 6.06 2.77
C PRO A 31 10.19 5.95 2.91
N VAL A 32 10.81 5.18 2.03
CA VAL A 32 12.26 4.92 2.07
C VAL A 32 13.13 6.18 1.99
N ILE A 33 12.65 7.23 1.34
CA ILE A 33 13.34 8.53 1.29
C ILE A 33 13.47 9.22 2.68
N LEU A 34 12.74 8.72 3.68
CA LEU A 34 12.83 9.18 5.07
C LEU A 34 13.73 8.31 5.94
N ASP A 35 14.31 7.24 5.41
CA ASP A 35 15.04 6.23 6.18
C ASP A 35 16.14 6.83 7.06
N GLN A 36 16.88 7.79 6.53
CA GLN A 36 17.94 8.50 7.28
C GLN A 36 17.43 9.35 8.45
N LYS A 37 16.12 9.61 8.52
CA LYS A 37 15.48 10.37 9.61
C LYS A 37 14.84 9.48 10.65
N ILE A 38 14.83 8.17 10.43
CA ILE A 38 14.25 7.21 11.36
C ILE A 38 15.37 6.74 12.27
N THR A 39 15.32 7.20 13.53
CA THR A 39 16.27 6.76 14.55
C THR A 39 15.99 5.31 14.92
N PRO A 40 17.02 4.45 14.96
CA PRO A 40 16.87 3.10 15.49
C PRO A 40 16.37 3.13 16.94
N PRO A 41 15.46 2.21 17.33
CA PRO A 41 14.95 2.17 18.69
C PRO A 41 16.06 1.93 19.69
N ALA A 42 16.13 2.75 20.73
CA ALA A 42 17.15 2.69 21.79
C ALA A 42 16.70 1.88 23.02
N SER A 43 15.38 1.61 23.15
CA SER A 43 14.80 0.87 24.27
C SER A 43 13.89 -0.25 23.83
N PRO A 44 13.62 -1.28 24.68
CA PRO A 44 12.64 -2.32 24.37
C PRO A 44 11.24 -1.77 24.10
N ALA A 45 10.82 -0.72 24.77
CA ALA A 45 9.53 -0.06 24.55
C ALA A 45 9.47 0.56 23.15
N GLU A 46 10.49 1.30 22.75
CA GLU A 46 10.60 1.88 21.39
C GLU A 46 10.67 0.81 20.31
N PHE A 47 11.38 -0.30 20.57
CA PHE A 47 11.46 -1.42 19.64
C PHE A 47 10.06 -1.97 19.28
N TRP A 48 9.15 -2.03 20.25
CA TRP A 48 7.78 -2.49 20.03
C TRP A 48 6.85 -1.41 19.49
N THR A 49 7.06 -0.14 19.82
CA THR A 49 6.12 0.94 19.51
C THR A 49 6.48 1.73 18.26
N TYR A 50 7.78 1.96 17.97
CA TYR A 50 8.21 2.82 16.88
C TYR A 50 8.41 2.07 15.55
N ALA A 51 8.40 2.82 14.46
CA ALA A 51 8.81 2.32 13.16
C ALA A 51 10.32 2.04 13.16
N TRP A 52 10.72 1.06 12.38
CA TRP A 52 12.13 0.68 12.23
C TRP A 52 12.72 1.29 10.96
N PRO A 53 14.05 1.52 10.91
CA PRO A 53 14.75 1.87 9.69
C PRO A 53 14.51 0.83 8.60
N THR A 54 14.25 1.27 7.38
CA THR A 54 13.88 0.38 6.26
C THR A 54 14.99 -0.59 5.89
N HIS A 55 16.25 -0.18 6.05
CA HIS A 55 17.39 -1.05 5.76
C HIS A 55 17.40 -2.33 6.62
N TRP A 56 16.83 -2.32 7.82
CA TRP A 56 16.63 -3.56 8.60
C TRP A 56 15.69 -4.53 7.89
N GLY A 57 14.63 -4.01 7.26
CA GLY A 57 13.73 -4.82 6.44
C GLY A 57 14.43 -5.44 5.25
N ASN A 58 15.33 -4.72 4.59
CA ASN A 58 16.14 -5.23 3.48
C ASN A 58 17.07 -6.36 3.94
N TRP A 59 17.68 -6.23 5.12
CA TRP A 59 18.53 -7.28 5.69
C TRP A 59 17.76 -8.58 6.00
N ILE A 60 16.48 -8.46 6.41
CA ILE A 60 15.61 -9.63 6.62
C ILE A 60 15.12 -10.19 5.28
N LEU A 61 14.77 -9.31 4.33
CA LEU A 61 14.26 -9.73 3.02
C LEU A 61 15.31 -10.50 2.21
N LEU A 62 16.57 -10.11 2.28
CA LEU A 62 17.65 -10.75 1.51
C LEU A 62 17.78 -12.26 1.77
N PRO A 63 17.98 -12.75 3.02
CA PRO A 63 18.04 -14.18 3.27
C PRO A 63 16.73 -14.89 2.94
N LEU A 64 15.57 -14.26 3.15
CA LEU A 64 14.29 -14.81 2.73
C LEU A 64 14.20 -14.97 1.21
N ALA A 65 14.67 -13.97 0.45
CA ALA A 65 14.70 -14.03 -1.00
C ALA A 65 15.63 -15.15 -1.51
N LEU A 66 16.81 -15.29 -0.93
CA LEU A 66 17.75 -16.36 -1.28
C LEU A 66 17.17 -17.75 -0.97
N THR A 67 16.56 -17.93 0.20
CA THR A 67 15.88 -19.18 0.59
C THR A 67 14.73 -19.49 -0.37
N GLY A 68 13.91 -18.49 -0.71
CA GLY A 68 12.81 -18.65 -1.66
C GLY A 68 13.31 -18.99 -3.06
N ALA A 69 14.39 -18.35 -3.54
CA ALA A 69 15.01 -18.69 -4.80
C ALA A 69 15.51 -20.16 -4.81
N ALA A 70 16.19 -20.61 -3.77
CA ALA A 70 16.64 -22.00 -3.63
C ALA A 70 15.44 -22.99 -3.70
N LEU A 71 14.36 -22.71 -2.95
CA LEU A 71 13.14 -23.51 -2.99
C LEU A 71 12.48 -23.49 -4.39
N GLY A 72 12.51 -22.36 -5.07
CA GLY A 72 12.02 -22.23 -6.44
C GLY A 72 12.79 -23.10 -7.41
N PHE A 73 14.12 -23.08 -7.36
CA PHE A 73 14.99 -23.93 -8.18
C PHE A 73 14.76 -25.42 -7.93
N MET A 74 14.68 -25.84 -6.66
CA MET A 74 14.42 -27.23 -6.30
C MET A 74 13.04 -27.74 -6.75
N SER A 75 12.05 -26.85 -6.83
CA SER A 75 10.67 -27.19 -7.18
C SER A 75 10.40 -27.24 -8.67
N LYS A 76 11.42 -27.12 -9.54
CA LYS A 76 11.29 -26.98 -11.00
C LYS A 76 10.28 -25.86 -11.35
N PRO A 77 10.71 -24.59 -11.34
CA PRO A 77 9.81 -23.47 -11.51
C PRO A 77 9.10 -23.58 -12.86
N ARG A 78 7.77 -23.62 -12.83
CA ARG A 78 6.96 -23.50 -14.03
C ARG A 78 6.80 -22.04 -14.33
N TRP A 79 7.44 -21.57 -15.37
CA TRP A 79 7.20 -20.23 -15.86
C TRP A 79 5.78 -20.17 -16.43
N PRO A 80 4.85 -19.39 -15.88
CA PRO A 80 3.53 -19.24 -16.46
C PRO A 80 3.64 -18.78 -17.91
N GLY A 81 2.72 -19.21 -18.78
CA GLY A 81 2.77 -19.03 -20.24
C GLY A 81 2.94 -17.60 -20.77
N THR A 82 2.96 -16.60 -19.90
CA THR A 82 3.19 -15.18 -20.21
C THR A 82 4.66 -14.76 -20.06
N ARG A 83 5.59 -15.56 -20.60
CA ARG A 83 7.05 -15.32 -20.48
C ARG A 83 7.49 -13.87 -20.75
N ARG A 84 6.82 -13.16 -21.66
CA ARG A 84 7.14 -11.75 -21.99
C ARG A 84 6.90 -10.79 -20.82
N LEU A 85 5.94 -11.07 -19.94
CA LEU A 85 5.65 -10.21 -18.77
C LEU A 85 6.75 -10.28 -17.70
N TRP A 86 7.57 -11.33 -17.67
CA TRP A 86 8.68 -11.47 -16.73
C TRP A 86 9.86 -10.55 -17.07
N LEU A 87 9.96 -10.15 -18.32
CA LEU A 87 11.02 -9.26 -18.78
C LEU A 87 10.76 -7.81 -18.36
N LEU A 88 9.50 -7.38 -18.28
CA LEU A 88 9.15 -5.99 -18.00
C LEU A 88 9.68 -5.46 -16.65
N PRO A 89 9.54 -6.16 -15.51
CA PRO A 89 10.11 -5.70 -14.25
C PRO A 89 11.64 -5.64 -14.27
N LEU A 90 12.28 -6.54 -15.02
CA LEU A 90 13.75 -6.51 -15.20
C LEU A 90 14.19 -5.33 -16.07
N LEU A 91 13.46 -5.02 -17.14
CA LEU A 91 13.71 -3.84 -17.98
C LEU A 91 13.49 -2.56 -17.18
N TRP A 92 12.40 -2.48 -16.39
CA TRP A 92 12.16 -1.34 -15.52
C TRP A 92 13.31 -1.16 -14.51
N PHE A 93 13.68 -2.21 -13.79
CA PHE A 93 14.74 -2.10 -12.79
C PHE A 93 16.12 -1.84 -13.41
N GLY A 94 16.44 -2.49 -14.53
CA GLY A 94 17.67 -2.22 -15.29
C GLY A 94 17.76 -0.76 -15.75
N TRP A 95 16.61 -0.16 -16.12
CA TRP A 95 16.54 1.25 -16.46
C TRP A 95 16.73 2.16 -15.24
N GLN A 96 16.21 1.78 -14.06
CA GLN A 96 16.47 2.50 -12.82
C GLN A 96 17.97 2.52 -12.47
N LEU A 97 18.69 1.39 -12.67
CA LEU A 97 20.14 1.33 -12.47
C LEU A 97 20.90 2.23 -13.48
N LEU A 98 20.43 2.29 -14.73
CA LEU A 98 21.01 3.19 -15.72
C LEU A 98 20.73 4.66 -15.35
N SER A 99 19.52 5.00 -14.93
CA SER A 99 19.14 6.34 -14.47
C SER A 99 19.99 6.78 -13.27
N ALA A 100 20.31 5.87 -12.35
CA ALA A 100 21.16 6.15 -11.20
C ALA A 100 22.56 6.69 -11.57
N THR A 101 23.08 6.41 -12.78
CA THR A 101 24.38 6.95 -13.24
C THR A 101 24.35 8.47 -13.45
N ARG A 102 23.17 9.07 -13.52
CA ARG A 102 22.94 10.52 -13.70
C ARG A 102 22.19 11.15 -12.54
N THR A 103 22.22 10.50 -11.39
CA THR A 103 21.47 10.99 -10.22
C THR A 103 21.98 12.32 -9.71
N VAL A 104 21.04 13.17 -9.26
CA VAL A 104 21.31 14.43 -8.57
C VAL A 104 21.47 14.26 -7.04
N ASP A 105 21.14 13.08 -6.51
CA ASP A 105 21.30 12.75 -5.08
C ASP A 105 21.52 11.24 -4.88
N GLY A 106 22.79 10.88 -4.67
CA GLY A 106 23.21 9.48 -4.55
C GLY A 106 22.60 8.73 -3.37
N ASN A 107 22.36 9.41 -2.24
CA ASN A 107 21.80 8.79 -1.03
C ASN A 107 20.34 8.42 -1.23
N LEU A 108 19.53 9.33 -1.76
CA LEU A 108 18.12 9.07 -2.06
C LEU A 108 17.99 7.95 -3.11
N THR A 109 18.83 8.00 -4.13
CA THR A 109 18.83 6.99 -5.19
C THR A 109 19.22 5.61 -4.65
N ALA A 110 20.27 5.51 -3.86
CA ALA A 110 20.67 4.23 -3.26
C ALA A 110 19.55 3.61 -2.41
N THR A 111 18.93 4.38 -1.54
CA THR A 111 17.83 3.92 -0.69
C THR A 111 16.61 3.49 -1.53
N THR A 112 16.29 4.25 -2.59
CA THR A 112 15.19 3.94 -3.50
C THR A 112 15.47 2.69 -4.34
N LEU A 113 16.70 2.50 -4.82
CA LEU A 113 17.09 1.29 -5.54
C LEU A 113 16.98 0.03 -4.68
N TRP A 114 17.34 0.08 -3.40
CA TRP A 114 17.10 -1.02 -2.47
C TRP A 114 15.61 -1.35 -2.32
N GLN A 115 14.75 -0.33 -2.24
CA GLN A 115 13.29 -0.52 -2.22
C GLN A 115 12.79 -1.18 -3.50
N PHE A 116 13.23 -0.73 -4.67
CA PHE A 116 12.83 -1.29 -5.96
C PHE A 116 13.35 -2.72 -6.16
N ALA A 117 14.56 -3.01 -5.71
CA ALA A 117 15.09 -4.38 -5.67
C ALA A 117 14.23 -5.28 -4.75
N GLY A 118 13.81 -4.76 -3.59
CA GLY A 118 12.87 -5.44 -2.69
C GLY A 118 11.52 -5.74 -3.35
N CYS A 119 10.93 -4.77 -4.05
CA CYS A 119 9.70 -4.96 -4.83
C CYS A 119 9.86 -6.04 -5.91
N LEU A 120 10.99 -6.01 -6.62
CA LEU A 120 11.32 -7.00 -7.65
C LEU A 120 11.46 -8.40 -7.05
N ALA A 121 12.19 -8.53 -5.93
CA ALA A 121 12.34 -9.80 -5.21
C ALA A 121 10.98 -10.35 -4.75
N CYS A 122 10.14 -9.51 -4.14
CA CYS A 122 8.78 -9.86 -3.71
C CYS A 122 7.91 -10.33 -4.88
N TYR A 123 7.97 -9.63 -6.01
CA TYR A 123 7.25 -10.03 -7.23
C TYR A 123 7.69 -11.41 -7.73
N PHE A 124 8.99 -11.67 -7.85
CA PHE A 124 9.49 -12.96 -8.33
C PHE A 124 9.26 -14.09 -7.33
N LEU A 125 9.37 -13.84 -6.02
CA LEU A 125 8.99 -14.82 -4.99
C LEU A 125 7.50 -15.15 -5.06
N GLY A 126 6.66 -14.13 -5.21
CA GLY A 126 5.22 -14.31 -5.43
C GLY A 126 4.95 -15.22 -6.62
N ALA A 127 5.59 -14.96 -7.73
CA ALA A 127 5.35 -15.63 -9.00
C ALA A 127 5.93 -17.05 -9.07
N LEU A 128 7.13 -17.29 -8.58
CA LEU A 128 7.85 -18.55 -8.75
C LEU A 128 7.64 -19.54 -7.60
N VAL A 129 7.39 -19.06 -6.38
CA VAL A 129 7.34 -19.88 -5.16
C VAL A 129 5.97 -19.88 -4.52
N LEU A 130 5.41 -18.68 -4.28
CA LEU A 130 4.22 -18.46 -3.47
C LEU A 130 2.91 -18.55 -4.26
N GLY A 131 2.93 -18.38 -5.58
CA GLY A 131 1.76 -18.37 -6.48
C GLY A 131 1.07 -19.75 -6.66
N ARG A 132 1.15 -20.62 -5.67
CA ARG A 132 0.45 -21.91 -5.60
C ARG A 132 -0.77 -21.75 -4.69
N GLU A 133 -1.95 -22.19 -5.10
CA GLU A 133 -3.24 -21.98 -4.43
C GLU A 133 -3.18 -22.16 -2.90
N ARG A 134 -2.53 -23.21 -2.42
CA ARG A 134 -2.42 -23.47 -0.97
C ARG A 134 -1.32 -22.69 -0.25
N ALA A 135 -0.27 -22.25 -0.95
CA ALA A 135 0.78 -21.45 -0.36
C ALA A 135 0.29 -20.02 -0.07
N VAL A 136 -0.55 -19.46 -0.96
CA VAL A 136 -1.15 -18.14 -0.79
C VAL A 136 -1.97 -18.03 0.52
N HIS A 137 -2.66 -19.09 0.94
CA HIS A 137 -3.40 -19.07 2.21
C HIS A 137 -2.47 -18.92 3.43
N TRP A 138 -1.32 -19.62 3.42
CA TRP A 138 -0.32 -19.50 4.49
C TRP A 138 0.36 -18.12 4.49
N LEU A 139 0.66 -17.59 3.32
CA LEU A 139 1.17 -16.23 3.16
C LEU A 139 0.19 -15.21 3.76
N LEU A 140 -1.08 -15.30 3.39
CA LEU A 140 -2.13 -14.38 3.85
C LEU A 140 -2.37 -14.45 5.35
N ALA A 141 -2.14 -15.59 6.00
CA ALA A 141 -2.35 -15.71 7.45
C ALA A 141 -1.48 -14.71 8.24
N GLY A 142 -0.18 -14.63 7.93
CA GLY A 142 0.73 -13.67 8.57
C GLY A 142 0.42 -12.21 8.23
N VAL A 143 0.14 -11.92 6.96
CA VAL A 143 -0.21 -10.58 6.48
C VAL A 143 -1.49 -10.07 7.13
N LEU A 144 -2.54 -10.89 7.18
CA LEU A 144 -3.85 -10.47 7.68
C LEU A 144 -3.89 -10.35 9.21
N ALA A 145 -3.08 -11.11 9.94
CA ALA A 145 -2.92 -10.92 11.38
C ALA A 145 -2.35 -9.52 11.69
N ALA A 146 -1.29 -9.12 10.98
CA ALA A 146 -0.71 -7.79 11.11
C ALA A 146 -1.66 -6.68 10.61
N PHE A 147 -2.39 -6.92 9.53
CA PHE A 147 -3.41 -6.00 9.04
C PHE A 147 -4.51 -5.77 10.08
N ALA A 148 -5.02 -6.83 10.71
CA ALA A 148 -6.01 -6.69 11.78
C ALA A 148 -5.48 -5.85 12.95
N PHE A 149 -4.21 -6.08 13.37
CA PHE A 149 -3.56 -5.24 14.39
C PHE A 149 -3.45 -3.78 13.95
N CYS A 150 -3.05 -3.51 12.70
CA CYS A 150 -2.98 -2.16 12.15
C CYS A 150 -4.34 -1.44 12.17
N LEU A 151 -5.44 -2.14 11.88
CA LEU A 151 -6.80 -1.61 11.97
C LEU A 151 -7.17 -1.28 13.42
N ILE A 152 -6.90 -2.20 14.37
CA ILE A 152 -7.16 -2.00 15.81
C ILE A 152 -6.37 -0.80 16.32
N LYS A 153 -5.09 -0.66 15.94
CA LYS A 153 -4.26 0.51 16.27
C LYS A 153 -4.88 1.79 15.73
N GLY A 154 -5.37 1.80 14.48
CA GLY A 154 -6.06 2.95 13.90
C GLY A 154 -7.34 3.34 14.69
N ILE A 155 -8.12 2.34 15.13
CA ILE A 155 -9.30 2.58 15.98
C ILE A 155 -8.87 3.16 17.33
N ASN A 156 -7.84 2.59 17.96
CA ASN A 156 -7.27 3.09 19.21
C ASN A 156 -6.78 4.55 19.08
N GLN A 157 -6.12 4.89 17.98
CA GLN A 157 -5.71 6.26 17.68
C GLN A 157 -6.90 7.21 17.70
N ARG A 158 -8.01 6.83 17.06
CA ARG A 158 -9.20 7.70 16.98
C ARG A 158 -9.92 7.88 18.29
N LEU A 159 -10.08 6.79 19.05
CA LEU A 159 -10.91 6.78 20.25
C LEU A 159 -10.16 7.25 21.51
N PHE A 160 -8.85 7.02 21.57
CA PHE A 160 -8.06 7.25 22.77
C PHE A 160 -6.82 8.13 22.54
N GLU A 161 -5.92 7.73 21.65
CA GLU A 161 -4.59 8.38 21.53
C GLU A 161 -4.71 9.86 21.12
N PHE A 162 -5.46 10.18 20.05
CA PHE A 162 -5.56 11.56 19.58
C PHE A 162 -6.32 12.48 20.55
N PRO A 163 -7.47 12.07 21.14
CA PRO A 163 -8.12 12.87 22.18
C PRO A 163 -7.22 13.12 23.39
N GLN A 164 -6.52 12.09 23.89
CA GLN A 164 -5.61 12.21 25.03
C GLN A 164 -4.43 13.13 24.69
N SER A 165 -3.84 13.00 23.49
CA SER A 165 -2.74 13.86 23.04
C SER A 165 -3.19 15.34 22.92
N CYS A 166 -4.39 15.59 22.38
CA CYS A 166 -4.94 16.95 22.35
C CYS A 166 -5.14 17.52 23.75
N GLN A 167 -5.70 16.75 24.66
CA GLN A 167 -5.94 17.14 26.04
C GLN A 167 -4.62 17.45 26.75
N LEU A 168 -3.62 16.57 26.63
CA LEU A 168 -2.29 16.75 27.22
C LEU A 168 -1.63 18.06 26.76
N LEU A 169 -1.70 18.36 25.45
CA LEU A 169 -1.12 19.60 24.91
C LEU A 169 -1.84 20.85 25.40
N VAL A 170 -3.17 20.86 25.44
CA VAL A 170 -3.95 22.00 25.90
C VAL A 170 -3.81 22.22 27.40
N GLU A 171 -3.79 21.16 28.21
CA GLU A 171 -3.57 21.25 29.67
C GLU A 171 -2.13 21.65 30.01
N GLY A 172 -1.14 21.14 29.27
CA GLY A 172 0.25 21.49 29.38
C GLY A 172 0.45 23.00 29.16
N GLU A 173 -0.10 23.55 28.07
CA GLU A 173 -0.03 24.99 27.80
C GLU A 173 -0.68 25.83 28.93
N ARG A 174 -1.89 25.41 29.38
CA ARG A 174 -2.59 26.12 30.47
C ARG A 174 -1.84 26.11 31.79
N SER A 175 -1.14 25.03 32.12
CA SER A 175 -0.36 24.88 33.35
C SER A 175 1.06 25.46 33.26
N GLY A 176 1.45 26.03 32.11
CA GLY A 176 2.84 26.40 31.83
C GLY A 176 3.80 25.22 31.86
N TRP A 177 3.30 24.02 31.46
CA TRP A 177 4.01 22.75 31.36
C TRP A 177 4.48 22.14 32.68
N THR A 178 4.04 22.70 33.82
CA THR A 178 4.44 22.23 35.16
C THR A 178 3.87 20.87 35.55
N ASN A 179 2.79 20.43 34.88
CA ASN A 179 2.15 19.14 35.09
C ASN A 179 2.76 18.02 34.23
N ILE A 180 3.77 18.32 33.40
CA ILE A 180 4.45 17.35 32.55
C ILE A 180 5.84 17.04 33.10
N PRO A 181 6.26 15.76 33.19
CA PRO A 181 7.60 15.42 33.62
C PRO A 181 8.67 16.11 32.75
N PRO A 182 9.77 16.65 33.36
CA PRO A 182 10.78 17.41 32.64
C PRO A 182 11.41 16.65 31.46
N GLU A 183 11.60 15.34 31.58
CA GLU A 183 12.13 14.46 30.52
C GLU A 183 11.16 14.40 29.32
N MET A 184 9.89 14.16 29.58
CA MET A 184 8.85 14.15 28.55
C MET A 184 8.72 15.52 27.87
N PHE A 185 8.80 16.61 28.64
CA PHE A 185 8.74 17.96 28.08
C PHE A 185 9.95 18.27 27.19
N ALA A 186 11.14 17.82 27.58
CA ALA A 186 12.35 17.93 26.75
C ALA A 186 12.22 17.15 25.44
N GLU A 187 11.68 15.91 25.48
CA GLU A 187 11.38 15.10 24.30
C GLU A 187 10.35 15.79 23.39
N MET A 188 9.26 16.33 23.95
CA MET A 188 8.25 17.06 23.17
C MET A 188 8.83 18.29 22.47
N LYS A 189 9.81 18.98 23.07
CA LYS A 189 10.57 20.08 22.44
C LYS A 189 11.49 19.55 21.33
N HIS A 190 12.23 18.50 21.61
CA HIS A 190 13.13 17.87 20.63
C HIS A 190 12.35 17.43 19.38
N ASP A 191 11.17 16.86 19.56
CA ASP A 191 10.32 16.38 18.47
C ASP A 191 9.44 17.46 17.84
N HIS A 192 9.65 18.73 18.23
CA HIS A 192 8.88 19.87 17.77
C HIS A 192 7.36 19.77 18.01
N VAL A 193 6.95 18.96 18.97
CA VAL A 193 5.55 18.87 19.43
C VAL A 193 5.19 20.13 20.22
N VAL A 194 6.14 20.64 21.00
CA VAL A 194 6.10 21.95 21.64
C VAL A 194 7.15 22.83 20.98
N ILE A 195 6.78 24.05 20.64
CA ILE A 195 7.65 25.03 19.98
C ILE A 195 7.74 26.31 20.85
N ASN A 196 8.87 26.97 20.82
CA ASN A 196 9.01 28.26 21.46
C ASN A 196 8.62 29.37 20.48
N THR A 197 7.63 30.16 20.83
CA THR A 197 7.16 31.29 20.02
C THR A 197 7.26 32.57 20.88
N ASN A 198 8.17 33.44 20.54
CA ASN A 198 8.40 34.71 21.24
C ASN A 198 8.67 34.54 22.77
N GLY A 199 9.42 33.50 23.13
CA GLY A 199 9.77 33.24 24.55
C GLY A 199 8.71 32.42 25.30
N VAL A 200 7.59 32.07 24.68
CA VAL A 200 6.54 31.25 25.29
C VAL A 200 6.51 29.88 24.60
N ASP A 201 6.53 28.82 25.41
CA ASP A 201 6.40 27.47 24.95
C ASP A 201 4.92 27.14 24.68
N ALA A 202 4.59 26.81 23.44
CA ALA A 202 3.23 26.53 23.00
C ALA A 202 3.16 25.22 22.17
N PRO A 203 2.01 24.55 22.12
CA PRO A 203 1.80 23.41 21.23
C PRO A 203 2.05 23.80 19.78
N ASN A 204 2.72 22.94 19.02
CA ASN A 204 2.85 23.15 17.58
C ASN A 204 1.46 23.10 16.92
N PRO A 205 0.99 24.21 16.30
CA PRO A 205 -0.37 24.27 15.73
C PRO A 205 -0.63 23.21 14.67
N ALA A 206 0.40 22.81 13.91
CA ALA A 206 0.27 21.77 12.88
C ALA A 206 0.02 20.39 13.50
N ILE A 207 0.70 20.08 14.62
CA ILE A 207 0.54 18.82 15.35
C ILE A 207 -0.82 18.79 16.05
N LEU A 208 -1.17 19.87 16.73
CA LEU A 208 -2.47 19.99 17.39
C LEU A 208 -3.63 19.84 16.39
N ALA A 209 -3.54 20.51 15.24
CA ALA A 209 -4.52 20.37 14.16
C ALA A 209 -4.56 18.95 13.56
N LYS A 210 -3.42 18.24 13.51
CA LYS A 210 -3.36 16.83 13.07
C LYS A 210 -4.15 15.92 14.02
N PHE A 211 -3.93 16.05 15.34
CA PHE A 211 -4.67 15.27 16.35
C PHE A 211 -6.15 15.64 16.38
N ALA A 212 -6.49 16.93 16.32
CA ALA A 212 -7.87 17.41 16.30
C ALA A 212 -8.65 16.91 15.08
N LYS A 213 -8.02 16.84 13.90
CA LYS A 213 -8.63 16.22 12.69
C LYS A 213 -8.91 14.74 12.87
N GLY A 214 -8.16 14.04 13.71
CA GLY A 214 -8.37 12.65 14.08
C GLY A 214 -8.34 11.67 12.90
N ARG A 215 -7.52 11.95 11.86
CA ARG A 215 -7.31 11.03 10.74
C ARG A 215 -6.35 9.93 11.13
N VAL A 216 -6.85 8.69 11.13
CA VAL A 216 -6.05 7.53 11.57
C VAL A 216 -5.09 7.05 10.49
N ASN A 217 -3.94 6.58 10.92
CA ASN A 217 -2.90 6.01 10.06
C ASN A 217 -2.45 4.60 10.50
N GLY A 218 -2.93 4.09 11.63
CA GLY A 218 -2.53 2.78 12.17
C GLY A 218 -1.04 2.74 12.48
N THR A 219 -0.33 1.81 11.88
CA THR A 219 1.13 1.65 11.96
C THR A 219 1.88 2.33 10.81
N LEU A 220 1.15 2.96 9.88
CA LEU A 220 1.73 3.59 8.69
C LEU A 220 1.98 5.08 8.93
N VAL A 221 2.81 5.69 8.07
CA VAL A 221 3.24 7.08 8.23
C VAL A 221 2.10 8.10 8.10
N TYR A 222 1.07 7.79 7.29
CA TYR A 222 0.00 8.75 7.04
C TYR A 222 -1.33 8.07 6.62
N PRO A 223 -2.46 8.77 6.77
CA PRO A 223 -3.78 8.17 6.59
C PRO A 223 -4.09 7.59 5.22
N ASN A 224 -3.58 8.19 4.13
CA ASN A 224 -3.86 7.67 2.79
C ASN A 224 -3.09 6.35 2.53
N ALA A 225 -1.93 6.14 3.17
CA ALA A 225 -1.24 4.85 3.13
C ALA A 225 -2.09 3.74 3.78
N LEU A 226 -2.71 4.03 4.92
CA LEU A 226 -3.64 3.10 5.55
C LEU A 226 -4.86 2.83 4.65
N ALA A 227 -5.40 3.86 3.98
CA ALA A 227 -6.48 3.66 3.01
C ALA A 227 -6.07 2.70 1.89
N GLY A 228 -4.84 2.81 1.36
CA GLY A 228 -4.28 1.90 0.36
C GLY A 228 -4.14 0.47 0.87
N LEU A 229 -3.67 0.30 2.09
CA LEU A 229 -3.57 -1.02 2.72
C LEU A 229 -4.96 -1.66 2.89
N ILE A 230 -5.96 -0.85 3.29
CA ILE A 230 -7.35 -1.32 3.43
C ILE A 230 -7.94 -1.69 2.06
N LEU A 231 -7.74 -0.88 1.02
CA LEU A 231 -8.17 -1.21 -0.34
C LEU A 231 -7.55 -2.54 -0.81
N LEU A 232 -6.28 -2.77 -0.51
CA LEU A 232 -5.56 -3.98 -0.90
C LEU A 232 -6.06 -5.22 -0.16
N LEU A 233 -6.23 -5.16 1.17
CA LEU A 233 -6.38 -6.34 2.01
C LEU A 233 -7.81 -6.58 2.53
N LEU A 234 -8.67 -5.56 2.62
CA LEU A 234 -10.03 -5.73 3.13
C LEU A 234 -10.89 -6.66 2.26
N PRO A 235 -10.86 -6.60 0.92
CA PRO A 235 -11.64 -7.51 0.10
C PRO A 235 -11.34 -8.99 0.37
N VAL A 236 -10.06 -9.35 0.45
CA VAL A 236 -9.65 -10.73 0.74
C VAL A 236 -9.92 -11.12 2.18
N SER A 237 -9.84 -10.20 3.14
CA SER A 237 -10.19 -10.42 4.55
C SER A 237 -11.65 -10.82 4.69
N LEU A 238 -12.56 -10.13 4.00
CA LEU A 238 -13.99 -10.44 3.99
C LEU A 238 -14.28 -11.83 3.42
N VAL A 239 -13.66 -12.18 2.29
CA VAL A 239 -13.82 -13.51 1.69
C VAL A 239 -13.28 -14.61 2.61
N LEU A 240 -12.14 -14.39 3.25
CA LEU A 240 -11.57 -15.36 4.17
C LEU A 240 -12.39 -15.47 5.46
N ALA A 241 -12.86 -14.37 6.03
CA ALA A 241 -13.76 -14.37 7.17
C ALA A 241 -15.03 -15.19 6.89
N PHE A 242 -15.65 -14.99 5.72
CA PHE A 242 -16.81 -15.75 5.28
C PHE A 242 -16.49 -17.23 5.06
N ASN A 243 -15.39 -17.54 4.38
CA ASN A 243 -15.02 -18.92 4.03
C ASN A 243 -14.58 -19.75 5.24
N SER A 244 -13.79 -19.17 6.15
CA SER A 244 -13.30 -19.86 7.36
C SER A 244 -14.42 -20.24 8.31
N THR A 245 -15.51 -19.46 8.30
CA THR A 245 -16.64 -19.64 9.19
C THR A 245 -17.82 -20.42 8.59
N LYS A 246 -17.67 -20.96 7.37
CA LYS A 246 -18.74 -21.71 6.66
C LYS A 246 -19.31 -22.89 7.47
N ARG A 247 -18.48 -23.54 8.32
CA ARG A 247 -18.88 -24.67 9.14
C ARG A 247 -19.48 -24.26 10.50
N LEU A 248 -19.44 -22.96 10.85
CA LEU A 248 -19.96 -22.43 12.08
C LEU A 248 -21.45 -22.08 11.92
N ARG A 249 -22.15 -21.87 13.06
CA ARG A 249 -23.54 -21.40 13.06
C ARG A 249 -23.67 -20.10 12.25
N PRO A 250 -24.76 -19.90 11.50
CA PRO A 250 -24.95 -18.70 10.66
C PRO A 250 -24.76 -17.39 11.39
N LEU A 251 -25.19 -17.32 12.67
CA LEU A 251 -25.04 -16.14 13.52
C LEU A 251 -23.56 -15.83 13.81
N ILE A 252 -22.74 -16.85 14.14
CA ILE A 252 -21.29 -16.66 14.38
C ILE A 252 -20.60 -16.19 13.11
N ARG A 253 -20.94 -16.79 11.96
CA ARG A 253 -20.41 -16.35 10.66
C ARG A 253 -20.76 -14.89 10.38
N ALA A 254 -22.04 -14.51 10.59
CA ALA A 254 -22.50 -13.14 10.41
C ALA A 254 -21.74 -12.18 11.35
N ALA A 255 -21.53 -12.56 12.60
CA ALA A 255 -20.79 -11.75 13.58
C ALA A 255 -19.31 -11.55 13.16
N VAL A 256 -18.61 -12.59 12.69
CA VAL A 256 -17.22 -12.48 12.25
C VAL A 256 -17.10 -11.59 11.00
N VAL A 257 -18.00 -11.75 10.02
CA VAL A 257 -18.03 -10.89 8.84
C VAL A 257 -18.35 -9.45 9.21
N ALA A 258 -19.36 -9.24 10.07
CA ALA A 258 -19.74 -7.90 10.56
C ALA A 258 -18.57 -7.23 11.32
N LEU A 259 -17.85 -7.98 12.16
CA LEU A 259 -16.66 -7.46 12.85
C LEU A 259 -15.57 -7.05 11.84
N THR A 260 -15.32 -7.85 10.81
CA THR A 260 -14.33 -7.53 9.76
C THR A 260 -14.74 -6.26 9.00
N VAL A 261 -16.02 -6.13 8.65
CA VAL A 261 -16.58 -4.92 8.02
C VAL A 261 -16.45 -3.73 8.95
N PHE A 262 -16.77 -3.88 10.22
CA PHE A 262 -16.68 -2.80 11.21
C PHE A 262 -15.25 -2.32 11.40
N LEU A 263 -14.29 -3.21 11.61
CA LEU A 263 -12.87 -2.85 11.79
C LEU A 263 -12.32 -2.17 10.54
N GLY A 264 -12.48 -2.78 9.37
CA GLY A 264 -11.99 -2.22 8.11
C GLY A 264 -12.73 -0.95 7.69
N GLY A 265 -14.07 -0.94 7.80
CA GLY A 265 -14.91 0.18 7.40
C GLY A 265 -14.72 1.41 8.28
N SER A 266 -14.68 1.25 9.62
CA SER A 266 -14.45 2.36 10.54
C SER A 266 -13.05 2.95 10.38
N ALA A 267 -12.01 2.11 10.31
CA ALA A 267 -10.66 2.58 10.05
C ALA A 267 -10.58 3.32 8.71
N PHE A 268 -11.17 2.77 7.63
CA PHE A 268 -11.22 3.42 6.32
C PHE A 268 -11.94 4.77 6.37
N PHE A 269 -13.08 4.84 7.04
CA PHE A 269 -13.83 6.08 7.24
C PHE A 269 -12.97 7.15 7.93
N TRP A 270 -12.25 6.79 8.99
CA TRP A 270 -11.42 7.73 9.74
C TRP A 270 -10.09 8.07 9.08
N THR A 271 -9.63 7.32 8.05
CA THR A 271 -8.51 7.81 7.23
C THR A 271 -8.83 9.14 6.56
N GLY A 272 -10.10 9.39 6.23
CA GLY A 272 -10.54 10.57 5.47
C GLY A 272 -9.88 10.68 4.10
N SER A 273 -9.49 9.54 3.49
CA SER A 273 -8.88 9.49 2.15
C SER A 273 -9.94 9.66 1.07
N LYS A 274 -9.97 10.83 0.42
CA LYS A 274 -10.96 11.16 -0.61
C LYS A 274 -10.82 10.27 -1.84
N LEU A 275 -9.57 10.11 -2.32
CA LEU A 275 -9.28 9.23 -3.45
C LEU A 275 -9.62 7.77 -3.11
N GLY A 276 -9.26 7.30 -1.90
CA GLY A 276 -9.62 5.96 -1.43
C GLY A 276 -11.14 5.72 -1.48
N TRP A 277 -11.96 6.69 -1.07
CA TRP A 277 -13.42 6.59 -1.14
C TRP A 277 -13.95 6.44 -2.56
N LEU A 278 -13.44 7.25 -3.50
CA LEU A 278 -13.83 7.14 -4.91
C LEU A 278 -13.44 5.80 -5.52
N ILE A 279 -12.24 5.31 -5.19
CA ILE A 279 -11.78 3.98 -5.63
C ILE A 279 -12.65 2.87 -5.04
N ALA A 280 -12.96 2.92 -3.74
CA ALA A 280 -13.81 1.93 -3.09
C ALA A 280 -15.22 1.87 -3.71
N LEU A 281 -15.81 3.03 -4.04
CA LEU A 281 -17.09 3.12 -4.75
C LEU A 281 -17.02 2.49 -6.15
N ALA A 282 -15.96 2.81 -6.91
CA ALA A 282 -15.76 2.26 -8.25
C ALA A 282 -15.56 0.73 -8.23
N LEU A 283 -14.73 0.23 -7.29
CA LEU A 283 -14.49 -1.21 -7.12
C LEU A 283 -15.75 -1.94 -6.65
N GLY A 284 -16.46 -1.41 -5.66
CA GLY A 284 -17.72 -1.98 -5.18
C GLY A 284 -18.76 -2.05 -6.30
N GLY A 285 -18.88 -0.97 -7.09
CA GLY A 285 -19.73 -0.96 -8.29
C GLY A 285 -19.33 -1.99 -9.32
N SER A 286 -18.03 -2.14 -9.59
CA SER A 286 -17.54 -3.14 -10.56
C SER A 286 -17.84 -4.58 -10.14
N CYS A 287 -17.86 -4.88 -8.82
CA CYS A 287 -18.21 -6.20 -8.32
C CYS A 287 -19.65 -6.62 -8.67
N LEU A 288 -20.57 -5.66 -8.84
CA LEU A 288 -21.96 -5.94 -9.24
C LEU A 288 -22.05 -6.65 -10.60
N PHE A 289 -21.11 -6.36 -11.51
CA PHE A 289 -21.10 -6.98 -12.84
C PHE A 289 -20.83 -8.50 -12.80
N ARG A 290 -20.28 -9.01 -11.69
CA ARG A 290 -20.09 -10.45 -11.48
C ARG A 290 -21.34 -11.17 -10.96
N LEU A 291 -22.31 -10.45 -10.40
CA LEU A 291 -23.54 -11.06 -9.92
C LEU A 291 -24.38 -11.57 -11.11
N GLN A 292 -25.10 -12.67 -10.92
CA GLN A 292 -25.98 -13.22 -11.94
C GLN A 292 -27.35 -12.51 -11.96
N TRP A 293 -27.35 -11.19 -11.80
CA TRP A 293 -28.53 -10.37 -11.83
C TRP A 293 -28.84 -9.87 -13.25
N PRO A 294 -30.10 -9.57 -13.56
CA PRO A 294 -30.46 -8.89 -14.81
C PRO A 294 -29.69 -7.55 -14.94
N MET A 295 -29.28 -7.20 -16.17
CA MET A 295 -28.49 -5.97 -16.40
C MET A 295 -29.19 -4.73 -15.85
N ARG A 296 -30.52 -4.63 -16.02
CA ARG A 296 -31.34 -3.51 -15.49
C ARG A 296 -31.17 -3.34 -13.97
N LEU A 297 -31.19 -4.46 -13.23
CA LEU A 297 -31.02 -4.42 -11.75
C LEU A 297 -29.59 -4.05 -11.38
N LYS A 298 -28.56 -4.55 -12.10
CA LYS A 298 -27.15 -4.15 -11.89
C LYS A 298 -26.99 -2.64 -12.09
N LEU A 299 -27.52 -2.11 -13.19
CA LEU A 299 -27.43 -0.67 -13.49
C LEU A 299 -28.18 0.16 -12.46
N ALA A 300 -29.40 -0.22 -12.07
CA ALA A 300 -30.16 0.48 -11.04
C ALA A 300 -29.43 0.49 -9.69
N THR A 301 -28.90 -0.67 -9.27
CA THR A 301 -28.13 -0.79 -8.03
C THR A 301 -26.82 0.03 -8.09
N LEU A 302 -26.09 -0.03 -9.21
CA LEU A 302 -24.89 0.76 -9.41
C LEU A 302 -25.19 2.26 -9.34
N THR A 303 -26.24 2.72 -10.05
CA THR A 303 -26.68 4.11 -10.00
C THR A 303 -27.05 4.54 -8.57
N GLY A 304 -27.81 3.70 -7.84
CA GLY A 304 -28.15 3.96 -6.44
C GLY A 304 -26.91 4.08 -5.55
N ILE A 305 -25.96 3.13 -5.65
CA ILE A 305 -24.71 3.15 -4.89
C ILE A 305 -23.89 4.40 -5.22
N LEU A 306 -23.76 4.74 -6.51
CA LEU A 306 -22.99 5.92 -6.92
C LEU A 306 -23.66 7.22 -6.44
N LEU A 307 -24.97 7.37 -6.58
CA LEU A 307 -25.68 8.56 -6.11
C LEU A 307 -25.57 8.71 -4.59
N ILE A 308 -25.91 7.66 -3.84
CA ILE A 308 -25.80 7.68 -2.37
C ILE A 308 -24.35 7.90 -1.94
N GLY A 309 -23.40 7.20 -2.55
CA GLY A 309 -21.98 7.32 -2.26
C GLY A 309 -21.44 8.71 -2.55
N LEU A 310 -21.83 9.34 -3.66
CA LEU A 310 -21.44 10.70 -4.00
C LEU A 310 -22.08 11.74 -3.07
N VAL A 311 -23.33 11.55 -2.67
CA VAL A 311 -23.98 12.42 -1.66
C VAL A 311 -23.24 12.33 -0.33
N ILE A 312 -22.96 11.11 0.17
CA ILE A 312 -22.20 10.92 1.41
C ILE A 312 -20.81 11.56 1.27
N PHE A 313 -20.14 11.37 0.13
CA PHE A 313 -18.84 11.97 -0.16
C PHE A 313 -18.91 13.51 -0.12
N ALA A 314 -19.88 14.11 -0.80
CA ALA A 314 -20.06 15.56 -0.85
C ALA A 314 -20.33 16.12 0.55
N VAL A 315 -21.25 15.52 1.31
CA VAL A 315 -21.55 15.94 2.70
C VAL A 315 -20.31 15.79 3.59
N ARG A 316 -19.63 14.63 3.51
CA ARG A 316 -18.46 14.32 4.35
C ARG A 316 -17.27 15.27 4.10
N PHE A 317 -17.08 15.71 2.88
CA PHE A 317 -15.93 16.53 2.47
C PHE A 317 -16.31 17.98 2.09
N HIS A 318 -17.55 18.40 2.35
CA HIS A 318 -18.01 19.75 2.04
C HIS A 318 -17.07 20.85 2.57
N SER A 319 -16.73 20.79 3.85
CA SER A 319 -15.84 21.80 4.48
C SER A 319 -14.45 21.85 3.85
N TYR A 320 -13.94 20.73 3.39
CA TYR A 320 -12.65 20.65 2.70
C TYR A 320 -12.72 21.36 1.33
N PHE A 321 -13.79 21.14 0.56
CA PHE A 321 -13.96 21.79 -0.74
C PHE A 321 -14.27 23.28 -0.58
N ALA A 322 -15.05 23.65 0.41
CA ALA A 322 -15.33 25.05 0.77
C ALA A 322 -14.05 25.82 1.18
N ALA A 323 -13.09 25.13 1.80
CA ALA A 323 -11.78 25.70 2.15
C ALA A 323 -10.76 25.71 0.97
N GLY A 324 -11.19 25.52 -0.27
CA GLY A 324 -10.36 25.61 -1.47
C GLY A 324 -9.57 24.36 -1.84
N ALA A 325 -9.90 23.19 -1.26
CA ALA A 325 -9.31 21.88 -1.62
C ALA A 325 -7.76 21.90 -1.65
N THR A 326 -7.13 22.51 -0.68
CA THR A 326 -5.68 22.83 -0.65
C THR A 326 -4.76 21.68 -1.01
N SER A 327 -5.06 20.45 -0.53
CA SER A 327 -4.22 19.27 -0.85
C SER A 327 -4.37 18.78 -2.30
N VAL A 328 -5.43 19.15 -3.02
CA VAL A 328 -5.57 18.88 -4.46
C VAL A 328 -4.78 19.91 -5.25
N GLY A 329 -4.87 21.18 -4.88
CA GLY A 329 -4.08 22.26 -5.48
C GLY A 329 -2.59 21.98 -5.38
N ALA A 330 -2.11 21.60 -4.19
CA ALA A 330 -0.71 21.24 -3.97
C ALA A 330 -0.24 20.08 -4.86
N ARG A 331 -1.10 19.06 -5.11
CA ARG A 331 -0.76 17.96 -6.02
C ARG A 331 -0.58 18.42 -7.46
N PHE A 332 -1.35 19.38 -7.94
CA PHE A 332 -1.14 19.94 -9.27
C PHE A 332 0.23 20.62 -9.40
N ASP A 333 0.71 21.30 -8.35
CA ASP A 333 2.07 21.86 -8.34
C ASP A 333 3.13 20.76 -8.44
N TYR A 334 2.96 19.63 -7.69
CA TYR A 334 3.88 18.49 -7.74
C TYR A 334 3.86 17.83 -9.12
N TRP A 335 2.68 17.60 -9.69
CA TRP A 335 2.54 16.95 -10.98
C TRP A 335 3.10 17.81 -12.11
N HIS A 336 2.87 19.14 -12.05
CA HIS A 336 3.48 20.08 -13.00
C HIS A 336 5.01 20.00 -12.93
N ALA A 337 5.59 20.03 -11.75
CA ALA A 337 7.02 19.93 -11.58
C ALA A 337 7.59 18.56 -12.03
N ALA A 338 6.86 17.46 -11.82
CA ALA A 338 7.26 16.15 -12.32
C ALA A 338 7.28 16.11 -13.85
N VAL A 339 6.24 16.66 -14.51
CA VAL A 339 6.18 16.76 -15.99
C VAL A 339 7.30 17.64 -16.51
N GLU A 340 7.52 18.82 -15.91
CA GLU A 340 8.56 19.75 -16.32
C GLU A 340 9.96 19.12 -16.19
N THR A 341 10.19 18.37 -15.09
CA THR A 341 11.43 17.61 -14.88
C THR A 341 11.61 16.56 -15.96
N THR A 342 10.56 15.82 -16.30
CA THR A 342 10.58 14.81 -17.37
C THR A 342 10.94 15.43 -18.72
N VAL A 343 10.36 16.59 -19.06
CA VAL A 343 10.63 17.31 -20.31
C VAL A 343 12.10 17.80 -20.37
N LYS A 344 12.63 18.26 -19.22
CA LYS A 344 14.05 18.71 -19.14
C LYS A 344 15.04 17.55 -19.15
N HIS A 345 14.67 16.40 -18.63
CA HIS A 345 15.51 15.21 -18.49
C HIS A 345 14.86 13.95 -19.08
N PRO A 346 14.49 13.92 -20.38
CA PRO A 346 13.61 12.91 -20.96
C PRO A 346 14.19 11.50 -21.02
N LEU A 347 15.52 11.35 -21.05
CA LEU A 347 16.16 10.04 -21.20
C LEU A 347 16.27 9.32 -19.84
N LEU A 348 16.97 9.88 -18.88
CA LEU A 348 17.34 9.23 -17.62
C LEU A 348 16.74 9.88 -16.38
N GLY A 349 15.97 10.96 -16.53
CA GLY A 349 15.43 11.68 -15.39
C GLY A 349 16.52 12.31 -14.51
N THR A 350 16.22 12.43 -13.21
CA THR A 350 17.13 13.01 -12.21
C THR A 350 17.69 11.99 -11.23
N GLY A 351 17.36 10.72 -11.41
CA GLY A 351 17.73 9.59 -10.54
C GLY A 351 16.55 9.10 -9.68
N PRO A 352 16.47 7.78 -9.40
CA PRO A 352 15.39 7.22 -8.57
C PRO A 352 15.26 7.87 -7.20
N GLY A 353 14.04 8.28 -6.81
CA GLY A 353 13.72 8.88 -5.52
C GLY A 353 14.17 10.33 -5.35
N THR A 354 14.55 11.03 -6.42
CA THR A 354 15.12 12.37 -6.33
C THR A 354 14.14 13.51 -6.61
N PHE A 355 12.86 13.24 -6.84
CA PHE A 355 11.83 14.24 -7.17
C PHE A 355 11.90 15.51 -6.33
N GLN A 356 12.19 15.40 -5.02
CA GLN A 356 12.27 16.57 -4.15
C GLN A 356 13.31 17.61 -4.61
N ARG A 357 14.40 17.21 -5.28
CA ARG A 357 15.50 18.10 -5.71
C ARG A 357 15.11 19.04 -6.85
N PRO A 358 14.55 18.55 -7.98
CA PRO A 358 13.98 19.46 -8.98
C PRO A 358 12.77 20.22 -8.46
N TYR A 359 11.90 19.62 -7.65
CA TYR A 359 10.74 20.31 -7.09
C TYR A 359 11.12 21.51 -6.23
N GLU A 360 12.14 21.40 -5.40
CA GLU A 360 12.65 22.50 -4.56
C GLU A 360 13.00 23.75 -5.38
N ARG A 361 13.48 23.56 -6.61
CA ARG A 361 13.87 24.65 -7.54
C ARG A 361 12.69 25.18 -8.36
N LEU A 362 11.69 24.34 -8.63
CA LEU A 362 10.55 24.65 -9.51
C LEU A 362 9.34 25.19 -8.75
N LYS A 363 9.20 24.84 -7.46
CA LYS A 363 8.03 25.25 -6.67
C LYS A 363 7.94 26.76 -6.51
N SER A 364 6.72 27.27 -6.47
CA SER A 364 6.50 28.68 -6.11
C SER A 364 6.93 28.94 -4.65
N PRO A 365 7.35 30.17 -4.30
CA PRO A 365 7.77 30.50 -2.93
C PRO A 365 6.69 30.21 -1.86
N LYS A 366 5.41 30.25 -2.24
CA LYS A 366 4.27 29.99 -1.36
C LYS A 366 3.85 28.53 -1.30
N ALA A 367 4.35 27.68 -2.23
CA ALA A 367 4.03 26.25 -2.23
C ALA A 367 4.74 25.51 -1.11
N GLU A 368 4.06 24.56 -0.48
CA GLU A 368 4.67 23.69 0.51
C GLU A 368 5.75 22.80 -0.11
N MET A 369 6.70 22.35 0.70
CA MET A 369 7.75 21.43 0.26
C MET A 369 7.22 20.00 0.24
N ALA A 370 7.27 19.36 -0.93
CA ALA A 370 6.98 17.94 -1.09
C ALA A 370 8.25 17.15 -1.37
N ARG A 371 8.30 15.93 -0.87
CA ARG A 371 9.44 15.02 -1.08
C ARG A 371 9.17 14.01 -2.19
N LEU A 372 7.91 13.75 -2.46
CA LEU A 372 7.40 12.82 -3.46
C LEU A 372 6.26 13.49 -4.24
N ALA A 373 6.07 13.12 -5.50
CA ALA A 373 5.08 13.74 -6.39
C ALA A 373 3.62 13.42 -6.04
N HIS A 374 3.38 12.53 -5.09
CA HIS A 374 2.04 11.98 -4.81
C HIS A 374 1.35 11.42 -6.08
N ASN A 375 2.13 10.81 -6.94
CA ASN A 375 1.71 10.06 -8.12
C ASN A 375 2.90 9.21 -8.56
N ASP A 376 2.87 7.91 -8.21
CA ASP A 376 4.00 7.02 -8.47
C ASP A 376 4.35 6.93 -9.96
N TYR A 377 3.34 7.01 -10.85
CA TYR A 377 3.59 6.99 -12.30
C TYR A 377 4.36 8.23 -12.75
N LEU A 378 3.90 9.43 -12.40
CA LEU A 378 4.60 10.68 -12.76
C LEU A 378 5.98 10.76 -12.13
N GLU A 379 6.14 10.22 -10.93
CA GLU A 379 7.43 10.18 -10.26
C GLU A 379 8.42 9.28 -11.01
N GLN A 380 7.98 8.11 -11.52
CA GLN A 380 8.82 7.27 -12.38
C GLN A 380 9.26 7.99 -13.67
N PHE A 381 8.40 8.83 -14.26
CA PHE A 381 8.79 9.66 -15.41
C PHE A 381 9.80 10.74 -15.04
N SER A 382 9.60 11.43 -13.92
CA SER A 382 10.50 12.49 -13.44
C SER A 382 11.87 11.93 -13.06
N ASP A 383 11.87 10.83 -12.30
CA ASP A 383 13.07 10.25 -11.72
C ASP A 383 13.91 9.46 -12.73
N SER A 384 13.28 8.76 -13.67
CA SER A 384 13.98 7.84 -14.58
C SER A 384 13.69 8.08 -16.07
N GLY A 385 13.12 9.25 -16.39
CA GLY A 385 12.83 9.66 -17.77
C GLY A 385 11.67 8.87 -18.39
N VAL A 386 11.39 9.16 -19.67
CA VAL A 386 10.24 8.59 -20.38
C VAL A 386 10.28 7.07 -20.42
N ALA A 387 11.44 6.47 -20.68
CA ALA A 387 11.55 5.02 -20.78
C ALA A 387 11.30 4.31 -19.44
N GLY A 388 11.82 4.86 -18.32
CA GLY A 388 11.59 4.31 -16.97
C GLY A 388 10.10 4.35 -16.58
N GLY A 389 9.45 5.49 -16.82
CA GLY A 389 8.01 5.64 -16.58
C GLY A 389 7.16 4.73 -17.46
N VAL A 390 7.49 4.59 -18.74
CA VAL A 390 6.81 3.69 -19.68
C VAL A 390 6.98 2.22 -19.26
N PHE A 391 8.19 1.78 -18.92
CA PHE A 391 8.42 0.39 -18.49
C PHE A 391 7.60 0.07 -17.24
N TYR A 392 7.55 0.97 -16.26
CA TYR A 392 6.72 0.80 -15.07
C TYR A 392 5.23 0.69 -15.43
N ALA A 393 4.70 1.68 -16.14
CA ALA A 393 3.29 1.72 -16.49
C ALA A 393 2.86 0.51 -17.33
N VAL A 394 3.64 0.13 -18.34
CA VAL A 394 3.38 -1.03 -19.19
C VAL A 394 3.43 -2.33 -18.38
N TRP A 395 4.41 -2.48 -17.48
CA TRP A 395 4.48 -3.65 -16.59
C TRP A 395 3.21 -3.80 -15.78
N ILE A 396 2.77 -2.74 -15.09
CA ILE A 396 1.58 -2.79 -14.25
C ILE A 396 0.31 -3.04 -15.07
N VAL A 397 0.10 -2.25 -16.14
CA VAL A 397 -1.12 -2.36 -16.98
C VAL A 397 -1.23 -3.74 -17.61
N LEU A 398 -0.15 -4.26 -18.21
CA LEU A 398 -0.19 -5.59 -18.85
C LEU A 398 -0.35 -6.72 -17.83
N SER A 399 0.25 -6.60 -16.65
CA SER A 399 0.06 -7.56 -15.57
C SER A 399 -1.39 -7.58 -15.10
N LEU A 400 -1.97 -6.43 -14.78
CA LEU A 400 -3.37 -6.32 -14.36
C LEU A 400 -4.35 -6.77 -15.46
N ALA A 401 -4.10 -6.40 -16.71
CA ALA A 401 -4.94 -6.83 -17.84
C ALA A 401 -4.89 -8.35 -18.04
N THR A 402 -3.70 -8.95 -17.92
CA THR A 402 -3.53 -10.42 -18.03
C THR A 402 -4.23 -11.13 -16.88
N ILE A 403 -4.02 -10.70 -15.65
CA ILE A 403 -4.70 -11.26 -14.47
C ILE A 403 -6.21 -11.09 -14.61
N GLY A 404 -6.67 -9.89 -14.93
CA GLY A 404 -8.09 -9.55 -15.04
C GLY A 404 -8.83 -10.39 -16.07
N ARG A 405 -8.25 -10.61 -17.27
CA ARG A 405 -8.86 -11.47 -18.32
C ARG A 405 -9.13 -12.90 -17.85
N HIS A 406 -8.27 -13.45 -17.00
CA HIS A 406 -8.37 -14.83 -16.52
C HIS A 406 -9.22 -14.94 -15.26
N ILE A 407 -9.01 -14.03 -14.31
CA ILE A 407 -9.67 -14.06 -12.99
C ILE A 407 -11.11 -13.55 -13.09
N TRP A 408 -11.42 -12.62 -13.99
CA TRP A 408 -12.80 -12.12 -14.15
C TRP A 408 -13.80 -13.23 -14.43
N ARG A 409 -13.37 -14.27 -15.17
CA ARG A 409 -14.19 -15.44 -15.51
C ARG A 409 -14.04 -16.58 -14.49
N ALA A 410 -13.04 -16.53 -13.61
CA ALA A 410 -12.83 -17.56 -12.61
C ALA A 410 -13.88 -17.48 -11.49
N SER A 411 -14.31 -18.63 -11.00
CA SER A 411 -15.32 -18.72 -9.94
C SER A 411 -14.76 -18.56 -8.52
N ASP A 412 -13.42 -18.51 -8.34
CA ASP A 412 -12.81 -18.40 -7.02
C ASP A 412 -12.91 -16.98 -6.43
N PRO A 413 -13.72 -16.79 -5.36
CA PRO A 413 -13.90 -15.47 -4.74
C PRO A 413 -12.63 -14.89 -4.14
N MET A 414 -11.70 -15.72 -3.61
CA MET A 414 -10.49 -15.25 -2.98
C MET A 414 -9.53 -14.62 -3.98
N THR A 415 -9.30 -15.31 -5.10
CA THR A 415 -8.45 -14.82 -6.18
C THR A 415 -9.00 -13.52 -6.77
N PHE A 416 -10.34 -13.42 -6.90
CA PHE A 416 -10.98 -12.18 -7.35
C PHE A 416 -10.82 -11.04 -6.32
N ALA A 417 -10.98 -11.33 -5.04
CA ALA A 417 -10.83 -10.32 -3.97
C ALA A 417 -9.39 -9.76 -3.91
N LEU A 418 -8.38 -10.62 -4.08
CA LEU A 418 -6.99 -10.21 -4.22
C LEU A 418 -6.77 -9.33 -5.46
N PHE A 419 -7.36 -9.69 -6.60
CA PHE A 419 -7.28 -8.88 -7.82
C PHE A 419 -7.96 -7.52 -7.66
N ALA A 420 -9.15 -7.47 -7.05
CA ALA A 420 -9.85 -6.21 -6.78
C ALA A 420 -9.03 -5.31 -5.85
N GLY A 421 -8.42 -5.88 -4.80
CA GLY A 421 -7.52 -5.14 -3.92
C GLY A 421 -6.30 -4.58 -4.64
N LEU A 422 -5.64 -5.38 -5.48
CA LEU A 422 -4.53 -4.95 -6.32
C LEU A 422 -4.92 -3.80 -7.25
N LEU A 423 -6.05 -3.95 -7.96
CA LEU A 423 -6.53 -2.91 -8.86
C LEU A 423 -6.77 -1.60 -8.11
N GLY A 424 -7.41 -1.68 -6.93
CA GLY A 424 -7.63 -0.51 -6.08
C GLY A 424 -6.34 0.17 -5.66
N TRP A 425 -5.33 -0.60 -5.28
CA TRP A 425 -4.04 -0.08 -4.87
C TRP A 425 -3.29 0.60 -6.01
N PHE A 426 -3.20 -0.03 -7.20
CA PHE A 426 -2.54 0.57 -8.36
C PHE A 426 -3.28 1.80 -8.91
N VAL A 427 -4.61 1.87 -8.77
CA VAL A 427 -5.36 3.09 -9.07
C VAL A 427 -5.06 4.19 -8.04
N GLN A 428 -4.82 3.85 -6.78
CA GLN A 428 -4.46 4.84 -5.76
C GLN A 428 -3.08 5.47 -6.01
N GLU A 429 -2.16 4.78 -6.66
CA GLU A 429 -0.85 5.33 -7.06
C GLU A 429 -0.94 6.59 -7.95
N PHE A 430 -2.06 6.81 -8.64
CA PHE A 430 -2.29 8.07 -9.37
C PHE A 430 -2.43 9.31 -8.48
N GLY A 431 -2.57 9.14 -7.18
CA GLY A 431 -2.69 10.25 -6.24
C GLY A 431 -1.91 10.07 -4.95
N GLU A 432 -1.05 9.04 -4.88
CA GLU A 432 -0.25 8.71 -3.69
C GLU A 432 1.14 8.16 -4.08
N PHE A 433 2.02 7.98 -3.09
CA PHE A 433 3.39 7.46 -3.25
C PHE A 433 3.56 6.08 -2.58
N CYS A 434 2.66 5.16 -2.89
CA CYS A 434 2.61 3.85 -2.25
C CYS A 434 3.80 2.95 -2.60
N LEU A 435 4.41 3.13 -3.76
CA LEU A 435 5.60 2.40 -4.23
C LEU A 435 6.82 2.60 -3.31
N TYR A 436 6.93 3.77 -2.70
CA TYR A 436 8.05 4.14 -1.83
C TYR A 436 7.87 3.69 -0.37
N VAL A 437 6.74 3.05 -0.02
CA VAL A 437 6.43 2.55 1.33
C VAL A 437 6.57 1.03 1.37
N PRO A 438 7.61 0.45 2.02
CA PRO A 438 7.87 -0.99 2.00
C PRO A 438 6.69 -1.84 2.46
N ALA A 439 6.02 -1.44 3.54
CA ALA A 439 4.82 -2.10 4.07
C ALA A 439 3.74 -2.35 3.00
N LEU A 440 3.57 -1.40 2.09
CA LEU A 440 2.59 -1.47 1.01
C LEU A 440 3.15 -2.18 -0.22
N ALA A 441 4.28 -1.69 -0.73
CA ALA A 441 4.83 -2.14 -2.00
C ALA A 441 5.26 -3.62 -1.95
N TRP A 442 5.99 -4.06 -0.91
CA TRP A 442 6.41 -5.47 -0.81
C TRP A 442 5.23 -6.43 -0.76
N THR A 443 4.18 -6.07 -0.01
CA THR A 443 2.94 -6.87 0.04
C THR A 443 2.26 -6.90 -1.33
N THR A 444 2.13 -5.74 -1.98
CA THR A 444 1.46 -5.61 -3.29
C THR A 444 2.18 -6.37 -4.38
N PHE A 445 3.49 -6.22 -4.50
CA PHE A 445 4.27 -6.91 -5.53
C PHE A 445 4.32 -8.42 -5.30
N THR A 446 4.30 -8.88 -4.03
CA THR A 446 4.14 -10.31 -3.73
C THR A 446 2.80 -10.83 -4.24
N VAL A 447 1.71 -10.12 -3.94
CA VAL A 447 0.36 -10.52 -4.39
C VAL A 447 0.24 -10.45 -5.91
N LEU A 448 0.83 -9.43 -6.57
CA LEU A 448 0.88 -9.32 -8.03
C LEU A 448 1.54 -10.54 -8.67
N GLY A 449 2.70 -10.93 -8.14
CA GLY A 449 3.42 -12.13 -8.59
C GLY A 449 2.59 -13.41 -8.39
N CYS A 450 1.99 -13.59 -7.21
CA CYS A 450 1.12 -14.73 -6.92
C CYS A 450 -0.04 -14.84 -7.89
N LEU A 451 -0.75 -13.73 -8.15
CA LEU A 451 -1.90 -13.72 -9.06
C LEU A 451 -1.51 -13.97 -10.51
N LEU A 452 -0.37 -13.46 -10.95
CA LEU A 452 0.14 -13.72 -12.29
C LEU A 452 0.45 -15.22 -12.49
N ALA A 453 1.03 -15.87 -11.48
CA ALA A 453 1.27 -17.31 -11.51
C ALA A 453 -0.02 -18.13 -11.54
N LEU A 454 -1.01 -17.73 -10.73
CA LEU A 454 -2.32 -18.39 -10.71
C LEU A 454 -3.06 -18.23 -12.04
N ALA A 455 -3.01 -17.06 -12.67
CA ALA A 455 -3.56 -16.81 -14.00
C ALA A 455 -2.85 -17.65 -15.08
N GLY A 456 -1.53 -17.72 -15.06
CA GLY A 456 -0.73 -18.52 -15.99
C GLY A 456 -1.05 -20.01 -15.93
N ASN A 457 -1.22 -20.57 -14.74
CA ASN A 457 -1.61 -21.97 -14.56
C ASN A 457 -3.00 -22.31 -15.16
N GLN A 458 -3.90 -21.35 -15.26
CA GLN A 458 -5.20 -21.53 -15.93
C GLN A 458 -5.06 -21.52 -17.46
N ILE A 459 -4.17 -20.69 -17.99
CA ILE A 459 -3.87 -20.64 -19.43
C ILE A 459 -3.32 -21.98 -19.89
N ASP A 460 -2.34 -22.55 -19.21
CA ASP A 460 -1.72 -23.82 -19.57
C ASP A 460 -2.73 -24.98 -19.56
N LYS A 461 -3.70 -24.96 -18.62
CA LYS A 461 -4.79 -25.94 -18.59
C LYS A 461 -5.73 -25.82 -19.79
N SER A 462 -6.02 -24.61 -20.24
CA SER A 462 -6.93 -24.38 -21.39
C SER A 462 -6.30 -24.73 -22.74
N LEU A 463 -4.98 -24.75 -22.83
CA LEU A 463 -4.22 -25.10 -24.04
C LEU A 463 -3.90 -26.59 -24.15
N THR A 464 -4.18 -27.39 -23.10
CA THR A 464 -3.93 -28.83 -23.12
C THR A 464 -5.07 -29.54 -23.89
N PRO A 465 -4.81 -30.28 -24.98
CA PRO A 465 -5.84 -31.02 -25.71
C PRO A 465 -6.58 -32.01 -24.78
N GLY A 466 -7.91 -31.92 -24.72
CA GLY A 466 -8.77 -32.78 -23.88
C GLY A 466 -9.34 -32.10 -22.62
N TYR A 467 -9.10 -30.83 -22.40
CA TYR A 467 -9.76 -30.08 -21.33
C TYR A 467 -11.15 -29.61 -21.79
N SER A 468 -12.21 -30.39 -21.44
CA SER A 468 -13.59 -29.88 -21.49
C SER A 468 -13.84 -28.99 -20.29
N ALA A 469 -14.07 -27.69 -20.52
CA ALA A 469 -14.51 -26.77 -19.46
C ALA A 469 -15.80 -27.34 -18.81
N PRO A 470 -15.93 -27.30 -17.49
CA PRO A 470 -17.17 -27.71 -16.82
C PRO A 470 -18.31 -26.83 -17.39
N ARG A 471 -19.30 -27.47 -17.98
CA ARG A 471 -20.54 -26.80 -18.43
C ARG A 471 -21.16 -26.11 -17.19
N LYS A 472 -21.52 -24.85 -17.37
CA LYS A 472 -22.19 -24.02 -16.35
C LYS A 472 -23.58 -24.56 -16.04
#